data_d071f00f3e49ee1f111b517712a89456
#
_entry.id   d071f00f3e49ee1f111b517712a89456
#
_cell.length_a   1.000
_cell.length_b   1.000
_cell.length_c   1.000
_cell.angle_alpha   90.00
_cell.angle_beta   90.00
_cell.angle_gamma   90.00
#
_symmetry.space_group_name_H-M   'P 1'
#
loop_
_entity.id
_entity.type
_entity.pdbx_description
1 polymer ?
#
loop_
_entity_poly.entity_id
_entity_poly.type
_entity_poly.pdbx_seq_one_letter_code
_entity_poly.pdbx_strand_id
1 'polypeptide(L)'
;MDETGIKVPVNRFILYALDTVFIVISLFLQLFNADNIIWTIVGLVILNIIFASNKEKNRMSYMLFTITFFTFLLSRLVVLRMEGEPLFYAYSDSTKIRVYAYLILGLTMITVGQVIYERRHRGEFCAGIVPNSKDEHQWNEENNTLLFIVLVLYFITYPFSFLDLLDKAIFVGNYSYSAYYLEYTSRLPYVLTKLGSLNRIAFVLLLCVEHRKRKLVIPCVLYGITAIISLGMGQRNVFVLDVLMFVVLIKHANDKSLEYTGESLYSRKLVAVTFAAIPLMIVFLGYWKYARAGQKFESDDIFLYFKDFFYRQGEQIGFFANTIEFESEIWAQKVPYTFSSVYNYFRNLFGLIDFGIYTRENAFYGNSLAATQFYITSPGSLENGSGSGCCYLSELYFDFGTLGVILGSILIGYVLGALRLKEDKSCYVNTFVALMIRSIIYIPRASFSDWLATPFNIWNVAIVLCVIAAVNVITNKNKIRA
;
A
#
# COMPACT_ATOMS: atom_id res chain seq x y z
N MET A 1 10.99 30.41 34.99
CA MET A 1 10.53 29.15 35.66
C MET A 1 9.44 28.58 34.80
N ASP A 2 9.82 27.77 33.80
CA ASP A 2 8.89 27.16 32.89
C ASP A 2 8.36 25.88 33.50
N GLU A 3 7.09 25.93 33.86
CA GLU A 3 6.32 24.77 34.24
C GLU A 3 6.13 23.89 33.02
N THR A 4 7.00 22.92 32.84
CA THR A 4 6.74 21.81 31.92
C THR A 4 5.71 20.86 32.52
N GLY A 5 4.53 21.39 32.80
CA GLY A 5 3.34 20.60 33.04
C GLY A 5 3.04 19.77 31.77
N ILE A 6 3.17 18.47 31.88
CA ILE A 6 2.85 17.49 30.84
C ILE A 6 1.34 17.61 30.54
N LYS A 7 0.95 18.58 29.73
CA LYS A 7 -0.36 18.60 29.12
C LYS A 7 -0.37 17.49 28.07
N VAL A 8 -0.81 16.30 28.46
CA VAL A 8 -1.35 15.35 27.48
C VAL A 8 -2.41 16.13 26.72
N PRO A 9 -2.24 16.39 25.40
CA PRO A 9 -3.22 17.19 24.71
C PRO A 9 -4.56 16.51 24.90
N VAL A 10 -5.53 17.26 25.41
CA VAL A 10 -6.90 16.82 25.72
C VAL A 10 -7.50 15.96 24.61
N ASN A 11 -7.17 16.29 23.35
CA ASN A 11 -7.58 15.54 22.16
C ASN A 11 -7.13 14.06 22.11
N ARG A 12 -6.02 13.68 22.77
CA ARG A 12 -5.58 12.26 22.77
C ARG A 12 -6.36 11.42 23.76
N PHE A 13 -6.60 11.95 24.94
CA PHE A 13 -7.41 11.27 25.96
C PHE A 13 -8.84 11.09 25.45
N ILE A 14 -9.41 12.13 24.84
CA ILE A 14 -10.75 12.09 24.24
C ILE A 14 -10.83 11.02 23.15
N LEU A 15 -9.83 10.93 22.25
CA LEU A 15 -9.81 9.92 21.19
C LEU A 15 -9.75 8.50 21.76
N TYR A 16 -8.92 8.23 22.75
CA TYR A 16 -8.87 6.90 23.39
C TYR A 16 -10.15 6.57 24.17
N ALA A 17 -10.70 7.57 24.83
CA ALA A 17 -11.99 7.39 25.51
C ALA A 17 -13.09 7.09 24.50
N LEU A 18 -13.12 7.79 23.37
CA LEU A 18 -14.06 7.54 22.28
C LEU A 18 -13.85 6.15 21.66
N ASP A 19 -12.61 5.75 21.33
CA ASP A 19 -12.33 4.40 20.85
C ASP A 19 -12.81 3.33 21.83
N THR A 20 -12.56 3.52 23.12
CA THR A 20 -13.03 2.59 24.17
C THR A 20 -14.56 2.56 24.24
N VAL A 21 -15.21 3.73 24.20
CA VAL A 21 -16.67 3.83 24.17
C VAL A 21 -17.26 3.15 22.95
N PHE A 22 -16.65 3.34 21.76
CA PHE A 22 -17.10 2.67 20.54
C PHE A 22 -16.93 1.16 20.59
N ILE A 23 -15.84 0.66 21.19
CA ILE A 23 -15.65 -0.79 21.41
C ILE A 23 -16.75 -1.33 22.34
N VAL A 24 -17.02 -0.66 23.46
CA VAL A 24 -18.05 -1.07 24.41
C VAL A 24 -19.44 -1.03 23.75
N ILE A 25 -19.76 0.04 23.02
CA ILE A 25 -21.01 0.15 22.27
C ILE A 25 -21.13 -0.97 21.23
N SER A 26 -20.02 -1.30 20.52
CA SER A 26 -20.01 -2.39 19.53
C SER A 26 -20.32 -3.73 20.16
N LEU A 27 -19.69 -4.05 21.31
CA LEU A 27 -19.95 -5.27 22.04
C LEU A 27 -21.41 -5.32 22.54
N PHE A 28 -21.96 -4.18 22.95
CA PHE A 28 -23.37 -4.09 23.39
C PHE A 28 -24.34 -4.24 22.20
N LEU A 29 -24.06 -3.62 21.05
CA LEU A 29 -24.90 -3.73 19.85
C LEU A 29 -24.86 -5.14 19.24
N GLN A 30 -23.78 -5.90 19.44
CA GLN A 30 -23.73 -7.33 19.09
C GLN A 30 -24.82 -8.15 19.74
N LEU A 31 -25.25 -7.78 20.94
CA LEU A 31 -26.31 -8.47 21.66
C LEU A 31 -27.71 -8.24 21.06
N PHE A 32 -27.90 -7.15 20.30
CA PHE A 32 -29.22 -6.74 19.80
C PHE A 32 -29.37 -6.80 18.26
N ASN A 33 -28.35 -6.51 17.50
CA ASN A 33 -28.40 -6.62 16.04
C ASN A 33 -26.99 -6.54 15.44
N ALA A 34 -26.44 -7.69 15.02
CA ALA A 34 -25.10 -7.82 14.50
C ALA A 34 -24.82 -6.92 13.26
N ASP A 35 -25.82 -6.67 12.42
CA ASP A 35 -25.62 -5.90 11.18
C ASP A 35 -25.38 -4.40 11.41
N ASN A 36 -25.81 -3.85 12.53
CA ASN A 36 -25.60 -2.44 12.86
C ASN A 36 -24.17 -2.14 13.35
N ILE A 37 -23.40 -3.16 13.70
CA ILE A 37 -22.00 -3.06 14.09
C ILE A 37 -21.14 -2.40 13.01
N ILE A 38 -21.49 -2.56 11.73
CA ILE A 38 -20.74 -1.95 10.62
C ILE A 38 -20.61 -0.44 10.80
N TRP A 39 -21.66 0.25 11.27
CA TRP A 39 -21.60 1.70 11.48
C TRP A 39 -20.67 2.10 12.63
N THR A 40 -20.53 1.24 13.62
CA THR A 40 -19.57 1.45 14.70
C THR A 40 -18.14 1.29 14.20
N ILE A 41 -17.88 0.29 13.35
CA ILE A 41 -16.55 0.11 12.74
C ILE A 41 -16.21 1.30 11.82
N VAL A 42 -17.19 1.80 11.05
CA VAL A 42 -17.03 3.03 10.26
C VAL A 42 -16.70 4.23 11.15
N GLY A 43 -17.39 4.35 12.30
CA GLY A 43 -17.08 5.36 13.31
C GLY A 43 -15.63 5.28 13.81
N LEU A 44 -15.12 4.08 14.11
CA LEU A 44 -13.71 3.87 14.47
C LEU A 44 -12.75 4.30 13.35
N VAL A 45 -13.05 3.98 12.09
CA VAL A 45 -12.25 4.44 10.95
C VAL A 45 -12.20 5.96 10.88
N ILE A 46 -13.35 6.65 11.03
CA ILE A 46 -13.43 8.12 11.02
C ILE A 46 -12.59 8.70 12.17
N LEU A 47 -12.70 8.15 13.39
CA LEU A 47 -11.89 8.57 14.53
C LEU A 47 -10.40 8.40 14.27
N ASN A 48 -10.00 7.29 13.65
CA ASN A 48 -8.60 7.04 13.30
C ASN A 48 -8.09 8.01 12.22
N ILE A 49 -8.92 8.40 11.26
CA ILE A 49 -8.60 9.44 10.27
C ILE A 49 -8.45 10.81 10.96
N ILE A 50 -9.36 11.17 11.88
CA ILE A 50 -9.27 12.41 12.67
C ILE A 50 -7.99 12.40 13.52
N PHE A 51 -7.68 11.28 14.18
CA PHE A 51 -6.44 11.09 14.93
C PHE A 51 -5.20 11.28 14.06
N ALA A 52 -5.21 10.74 12.82
CA ALA A 52 -4.13 10.91 11.86
C ALA A 52 -3.98 12.37 11.42
N SER A 53 -5.08 13.04 11.11
CA SER A 53 -5.11 14.41 10.59
C SER A 53 -4.55 15.43 11.59
N ASN A 54 -4.68 15.20 12.89
CA ASN A 54 -4.12 16.08 13.93
C ASN A 54 -2.59 16.22 13.88
N LYS A 55 -1.88 15.28 13.24
CA LYS A 55 -0.43 15.28 13.03
C LYS A 55 -0.07 14.69 11.67
N GLU A 56 -0.67 15.22 10.63
CA GLU A 56 -0.59 14.69 9.27
C GLU A 56 0.85 14.41 8.81
N LYS A 57 1.78 15.34 9.04
CA LYS A 57 3.21 15.17 8.67
C LYS A 57 3.81 13.88 9.26
N ASN A 58 3.36 13.48 10.44
CA ASN A 58 3.92 12.35 11.18
C ASN A 58 3.10 11.05 11.06
N ARG A 59 1.85 11.14 10.59
CA ARG A 59 0.89 10.03 10.57
C ARG A 59 0.34 9.73 9.19
N MET A 60 0.98 10.21 8.13
CA MET A 60 0.47 10.05 6.78
C MET A 60 0.37 8.58 6.37
N SER A 61 1.39 7.76 6.67
CA SER A 61 1.37 6.31 6.39
C SER A 61 0.23 5.61 7.12
N TYR A 62 -0.02 5.98 8.38
CA TYR A 62 -1.13 5.47 9.18
C TYR A 62 -2.49 5.90 8.62
N MET A 63 -2.64 7.15 8.19
CA MET A 63 -3.85 7.66 7.56
C MET A 63 -4.17 6.91 6.26
N LEU A 64 -3.18 6.74 5.40
CA LEU A 64 -3.34 6.00 4.14
C LEU A 64 -3.69 4.54 4.39
N PHE A 65 -3.05 3.90 5.39
CA PHE A 65 -3.40 2.55 5.79
C PHE A 65 -4.85 2.45 6.27
N THR A 66 -5.31 3.39 7.08
CA THR A 66 -6.70 3.41 7.58
C THR A 66 -7.71 3.56 6.43
N ILE A 67 -7.40 4.40 5.42
CA ILE A 67 -8.22 4.55 4.22
C ILE A 67 -8.26 3.25 3.41
N THR A 68 -7.12 2.59 3.21
CA THR A 68 -7.07 1.31 2.48
C THR A 68 -7.71 0.17 3.25
N PHE A 69 -7.60 0.14 4.57
CA PHE A 69 -8.32 -0.79 5.43
C PHE A 69 -9.84 -0.66 5.23
N PHE A 70 -10.35 0.57 5.28
CA PHE A 70 -11.76 0.83 4.95
C PHE A 70 -12.11 0.34 3.55
N THR A 71 -11.32 0.74 2.55
CA THR A 71 -11.61 0.44 1.14
C THR A 71 -11.61 -1.06 0.84
N PHE A 72 -10.68 -1.82 1.41
CA PHE A 72 -10.53 -3.23 1.06
C PHE A 72 -11.29 -4.20 1.98
N LEU A 73 -11.59 -3.81 3.22
CA LEU A 73 -12.23 -4.69 4.19
C LEU A 73 -13.65 -4.26 4.58
N LEU A 74 -13.97 -2.96 4.52
CA LEU A 74 -15.26 -2.48 5.04
C LEU A 74 -16.20 -1.98 3.96
N SER A 75 -15.69 -1.46 2.85
CA SER A 75 -16.50 -0.74 1.86
C SER A 75 -17.63 -1.60 1.27
N ARG A 76 -17.40 -2.90 1.04
CA ARG A 76 -18.44 -3.84 0.57
C ARG A 76 -19.58 -3.99 1.58
N LEU A 77 -19.24 -4.11 2.86
CA LEU A 77 -20.24 -4.23 3.93
C LEU A 77 -21.08 -2.96 4.05
N VAL A 78 -20.46 -1.80 3.91
CA VAL A 78 -21.15 -0.51 3.91
C VAL A 78 -22.13 -0.42 2.73
N VAL A 79 -21.68 -0.78 1.52
CA VAL A 79 -22.54 -0.77 0.33
C VAL A 79 -23.74 -1.71 0.51
N LEU A 80 -23.52 -2.97 0.90
CA LEU A 80 -24.60 -3.92 1.16
C LEU A 80 -25.56 -3.40 2.22
N ARG A 81 -25.05 -2.81 3.31
CA ARG A 81 -25.92 -2.25 4.37
C ARG A 81 -26.74 -1.07 3.90
N MET A 82 -26.19 -0.22 3.03
CA MET A 82 -26.93 0.90 2.43
C MET A 82 -28.05 0.43 1.49
N GLU A 83 -27.89 -0.74 0.86
CA GLU A 83 -28.89 -1.37 -0.01
C GLU A 83 -29.93 -2.19 0.74
N GLY A 84 -29.76 -2.34 2.05
CA GLY A 84 -30.63 -3.21 2.87
C GLY A 84 -30.36 -4.70 2.65
N GLU A 85 -29.27 -5.05 1.96
CA GLU A 85 -28.89 -6.42 1.67
C GLU A 85 -28.28 -7.09 2.92
N PRO A 86 -28.50 -8.39 3.12
CA PRO A 86 -27.95 -9.10 4.26
C PRO A 86 -26.43 -9.22 4.18
N LEU A 87 -25.77 -8.88 5.29
CA LEU A 87 -24.33 -9.05 5.43
C LEU A 87 -24.02 -10.51 5.74
N PHE A 88 -23.06 -11.09 5.00
CA PHE A 88 -22.60 -12.46 5.27
C PHE A 88 -23.71 -13.54 5.27
N TYR A 89 -24.72 -13.42 4.41
CA TYR A 89 -25.87 -14.35 4.39
C TYR A 89 -25.45 -15.83 4.20
N ALA A 90 -24.32 -16.07 3.54
CA ALA A 90 -23.78 -17.40 3.23
C ALA A 90 -22.91 -18.00 4.36
N TYR A 91 -22.71 -17.27 5.47
CA TYR A 91 -21.81 -17.68 6.57
C TYR A 91 -22.58 -17.96 7.84
N SER A 92 -21.99 -18.80 8.72
CA SER A 92 -22.52 -19.05 10.04
C SER A 92 -22.55 -17.79 10.93
N ASP A 93 -23.46 -17.70 11.89
CA ASP A 93 -23.54 -16.54 12.78
C ASP A 93 -22.28 -16.42 13.65
N SER A 94 -21.65 -17.54 14.00
CA SER A 94 -20.36 -17.53 14.71
C SER A 94 -19.26 -16.88 13.87
N THR A 95 -19.19 -17.14 12.58
CA THR A 95 -18.23 -16.53 11.66
C THR A 95 -18.47 -15.03 11.51
N LYS A 96 -19.72 -14.60 11.37
CA LYS A 96 -20.07 -13.16 11.31
C LYS A 96 -19.57 -12.42 12.55
N ILE A 97 -19.86 -12.93 13.74
CA ILE A 97 -19.44 -12.32 15.00
C ILE A 97 -17.91 -12.26 15.10
N ARG A 98 -17.21 -13.33 14.74
CA ARG A 98 -15.74 -13.39 14.74
C ARG A 98 -15.13 -12.40 13.76
N VAL A 99 -15.68 -12.27 12.54
CA VAL A 99 -15.22 -11.29 11.55
C VAL A 99 -15.30 -9.87 12.10
N TYR A 100 -16.45 -9.47 12.64
CA TYR A 100 -16.62 -8.13 13.20
C TYR A 100 -15.67 -7.89 14.39
N ALA A 101 -15.56 -8.86 15.28
CA ALA A 101 -14.66 -8.76 16.44
C ALA A 101 -13.21 -8.55 16.02
N TYR A 102 -12.72 -9.29 15.02
CA TYR A 102 -11.35 -9.15 14.54
C TYR A 102 -11.12 -7.89 13.73
N LEU A 103 -12.12 -7.35 13.01
CA LEU A 103 -12.01 -6.04 12.36
C LEU A 103 -11.81 -4.92 13.40
N ILE A 104 -12.64 -4.92 14.47
CA ILE A 104 -12.53 -3.95 15.57
C ILE A 104 -11.17 -4.10 16.26
N LEU A 105 -10.81 -5.33 16.61
CA LEU A 105 -9.56 -5.65 17.30
C LEU A 105 -8.35 -5.24 16.46
N GLY A 106 -8.32 -5.61 15.17
CA GLY A 106 -7.24 -5.25 14.26
C GLY A 106 -7.05 -3.75 14.14
N LEU A 107 -8.14 -3.00 13.89
CA LEU A 107 -8.09 -1.54 13.73
C LEU A 107 -7.64 -0.84 15.03
N THR A 108 -8.15 -1.29 16.19
CA THR A 108 -7.77 -0.75 17.50
C THR A 108 -6.31 -1.04 17.84
N MET A 109 -5.83 -2.25 17.57
CA MET A 109 -4.44 -2.64 17.88
C MET A 109 -3.43 -1.94 16.99
N ILE A 110 -3.78 -1.61 15.74
CA ILE A 110 -2.96 -0.75 14.87
C ILE A 110 -2.81 0.63 15.51
N THR A 111 -3.90 1.22 16.02
CA THR A 111 -3.85 2.51 16.71
C THR A 111 -2.95 2.45 17.95
N VAL A 112 -3.08 1.38 18.75
CA VAL A 112 -2.21 1.14 19.91
C VAL A 112 -0.75 1.09 19.49
N GLY A 113 -0.41 0.35 18.43
CA GLY A 113 0.95 0.26 17.90
C GLY A 113 1.53 1.62 17.49
N GLN A 114 0.73 2.43 16.76
CA GLN A 114 1.09 3.80 16.38
C GLN A 114 1.41 4.67 17.61
N VAL A 115 0.59 4.57 18.64
CA VAL A 115 0.77 5.34 19.88
C VAL A 115 1.97 4.89 20.68
N ILE A 116 2.24 3.58 20.75
CA ILE A 116 3.45 3.04 21.39
C ILE A 116 4.68 3.63 20.71
N TYR A 117 4.71 3.63 19.37
CA TYR A 117 5.81 4.23 18.62
C TYR A 117 5.98 5.71 18.98
N GLU A 118 4.92 6.52 18.94
CA GLU A 118 4.98 7.94 19.23
C GLU A 118 5.42 8.26 20.67
N ARG A 119 5.00 7.45 21.64
CA ARG A 119 5.44 7.60 23.03
C ARG A 119 6.93 7.32 23.21
N ARG A 120 7.41 6.26 22.55
CA ARG A 120 8.83 5.86 22.63
C ARG A 120 9.76 6.87 22.00
N HIS A 121 9.32 7.57 20.94
CA HIS A 121 10.11 8.52 20.16
C HIS A 121 9.66 9.97 20.36
N ARG A 122 9.17 10.32 21.55
CA ARG A 122 8.66 11.69 21.83
C ARG A 122 9.66 12.80 21.53
N GLY A 123 10.93 12.60 21.82
CA GLY A 123 12.00 13.57 21.56
C GLY A 123 12.12 13.95 20.07
N GLU A 124 11.96 12.98 19.18
CA GLU A 124 12.00 13.21 17.72
C GLU A 124 10.79 14.02 17.21
N PHE A 125 9.68 14.01 17.94
CA PHE A 125 8.46 14.74 17.57
C PHE A 125 8.43 16.18 18.09
N CYS A 126 9.28 16.50 19.08
CA CYS A 126 9.35 17.82 19.72
C CYS A 126 10.59 18.61 19.28
N ALA A 127 11.65 17.95 18.82
CA ALA A 127 12.81 18.63 18.25
C ALA A 127 12.38 19.25 16.92
N GLY A 128 12.17 20.56 16.91
CA GLY A 128 12.15 21.34 15.69
C GLY A 128 13.50 21.10 14.99
N ILE A 129 13.47 20.90 13.69
CA ILE A 129 14.66 20.69 12.86
C ILE A 129 15.53 21.92 13.06
N VAL A 130 16.61 21.78 13.83
CA VAL A 130 17.70 22.74 13.80
C VAL A 130 18.48 22.39 12.54
N PRO A 131 18.54 23.26 11.53
CA PRO A 131 19.35 23.02 10.36
C PRO A 131 20.80 22.85 10.86
N ASN A 132 21.32 21.63 10.75
CA ASN A 132 22.74 21.43 10.96
C ASN A 132 23.43 22.13 9.78
N SER A 133 24.05 23.25 10.04
CA SER A 133 24.87 23.99 9.08
C SER A 133 26.15 23.17 8.76
N LYS A 134 25.97 22.00 8.16
CA LYS A 134 27.04 21.25 7.52
C LYS A 134 27.33 21.91 6.19
N ASP A 135 28.59 22.24 6.01
CA ASP A 135 29.22 22.85 4.84
C ASP A 135 28.40 22.74 3.56
N GLU A 136 27.73 23.82 3.20
CA GLU A 136 26.83 23.98 2.06
C GLU A 136 27.53 23.61 0.73
N HIS A 137 28.86 23.79 0.64
CA HIS A 137 29.63 23.48 -0.55
C HIS A 137 29.86 21.98 -0.79
N GLN A 138 30.13 21.20 0.24
CA GLN A 138 30.38 19.75 0.09
C GLN A 138 29.08 19.00 -0.17
N TRP A 139 27.98 19.47 0.40
CA TRP A 139 26.65 18.92 0.16
C TRP A 139 26.16 19.11 -1.27
N ASN A 140 26.52 20.24 -1.90
CA ASN A 140 26.11 20.59 -3.26
C ASN A 140 26.74 19.71 -4.35
N GLU A 141 28.02 19.33 -4.24
CA GLU A 141 28.69 18.51 -5.28
C GLU A 141 28.24 17.05 -5.28
N GLU A 142 28.17 16.43 -4.08
CA GLU A 142 27.69 15.03 -3.96
C GLU A 142 26.24 14.90 -4.41
N ASN A 143 25.39 15.85 -4.05
CA ASN A 143 23.99 15.85 -4.46
C ASN A 143 23.79 16.11 -5.96
N ASN A 144 24.61 16.96 -6.58
CA ASN A 144 24.53 17.17 -8.02
C ASN A 144 24.97 15.94 -8.81
N THR A 145 26.02 15.24 -8.36
CA THR A 145 26.47 13.98 -8.94
C THR A 145 25.42 12.89 -8.79
N LEU A 146 24.86 12.73 -7.60
CA LEU A 146 23.78 11.80 -7.30
C LEU A 146 22.56 12.09 -8.18
N LEU A 147 22.12 13.36 -8.23
CA LEU A 147 21.00 13.77 -9.07
C LEU A 147 21.21 13.44 -10.55
N PHE A 148 22.41 13.72 -11.08
CA PHE A 148 22.75 13.38 -12.45
C PHE A 148 22.62 11.87 -12.71
N ILE A 149 23.22 11.04 -11.84
CA ILE A 149 23.16 9.57 -11.95
C ILE A 149 21.69 9.09 -11.91
N VAL A 150 20.90 9.61 -10.98
CA VAL A 150 19.50 9.18 -10.80
C VAL A 150 18.64 9.65 -11.99
N LEU A 151 18.85 10.84 -12.54
CA LEU A 151 18.17 11.28 -13.76
C LEU A 151 18.53 10.40 -14.95
N VAL A 152 19.80 10.10 -15.14
CA VAL A 152 20.26 9.19 -16.21
C VAL A 152 19.63 7.81 -16.04
N LEU A 153 19.63 7.25 -14.82
CA LEU A 153 19.00 5.99 -14.50
C LEU A 153 17.50 6.00 -14.84
N TYR A 154 16.79 7.06 -14.42
CA TYR A 154 15.36 7.21 -14.69
C TYR A 154 15.06 7.23 -16.19
N PHE A 155 15.76 8.08 -16.96
CA PHE A 155 15.52 8.22 -18.38
C PHE A 155 15.98 6.99 -19.20
N ILE A 156 16.98 6.24 -18.75
CA ILE A 156 17.37 4.97 -19.38
C ILE A 156 16.31 3.88 -19.10
N THR A 157 15.79 3.79 -17.89
CA THR A 157 14.84 2.74 -17.52
C THR A 157 13.43 3.02 -17.99
N TYR A 158 13.05 4.29 -18.18
CA TYR A 158 11.71 4.70 -18.55
C TYR A 158 11.18 4.09 -19.86
N PRO A 159 11.92 4.13 -20.99
CA PRO A 159 11.44 3.55 -22.25
C PRO A 159 11.12 2.07 -22.13
N PHE A 160 11.93 1.31 -21.41
CA PHE A 160 11.71 -0.12 -21.20
C PHE A 160 10.52 -0.40 -20.29
N SER A 161 10.31 0.42 -19.26
CA SER A 161 9.11 0.35 -18.43
C SER A 161 7.85 0.66 -19.24
N PHE A 162 7.90 1.70 -20.06
CA PHE A 162 6.79 2.09 -20.93
C PHE A 162 6.44 0.98 -21.93
N LEU A 163 7.45 0.44 -22.64
CA LEU A 163 7.24 -0.63 -23.62
C LEU A 163 6.73 -1.92 -22.99
N ASP A 164 7.24 -2.32 -21.81
CA ASP A 164 6.77 -3.51 -21.09
C ASP A 164 5.31 -3.36 -20.66
N LEU A 165 4.93 -2.19 -20.14
CA LEU A 165 3.55 -1.92 -19.75
C LEU A 165 2.61 -1.85 -20.97
N LEU A 166 3.08 -1.27 -22.07
CA LEU A 166 2.32 -1.18 -23.31
C LEU A 166 2.08 -2.56 -23.93
N ASP A 167 3.11 -3.43 -23.98
CA ASP A 167 3.00 -4.81 -24.47
C ASP A 167 1.96 -5.60 -23.66
N LYS A 168 2.00 -5.50 -22.34
CA LYS A 168 1.02 -6.10 -21.44
C LYS A 168 -0.40 -5.57 -21.66
N ALA A 169 -0.54 -4.25 -21.81
CA ALA A 169 -1.84 -3.62 -22.03
C ALA A 169 -2.44 -4.03 -23.39
N ILE A 170 -1.64 -4.12 -24.43
CA ILE A 170 -2.05 -4.60 -25.78
C ILE A 170 -2.46 -6.07 -25.69
N PHE A 171 -1.71 -6.92 -24.97
CA PHE A 171 -2.07 -8.32 -24.79
C PHE A 171 -3.44 -8.47 -24.09
N VAL A 172 -3.66 -7.77 -22.98
CA VAL A 172 -4.94 -7.80 -22.27
C VAL A 172 -6.09 -7.29 -23.15
N GLY A 173 -5.85 -6.27 -23.96
CA GLY A 173 -6.84 -5.73 -24.89
C GLY A 173 -7.23 -6.72 -26.00
N ASN A 174 -6.29 -7.53 -26.48
CA ASN A 174 -6.52 -8.47 -27.57
C ASN A 174 -7.10 -9.83 -27.10
N TYR A 175 -6.77 -10.27 -25.90
CA TYR A 175 -7.18 -11.58 -25.40
C TYR A 175 -8.15 -11.46 -24.22
N SER A 176 -7.63 -11.39 -23.00
CA SER A 176 -8.43 -11.13 -21.79
C SER A 176 -7.50 -10.90 -20.59
N TYR A 177 -8.11 -10.44 -19.48
CA TYR A 177 -7.39 -10.32 -18.21
C TYR A 177 -6.97 -11.67 -17.62
N SER A 178 -7.77 -12.71 -17.77
CA SER A 178 -7.43 -14.07 -17.31
C SER A 178 -6.31 -14.68 -18.15
N ALA A 179 -6.37 -14.54 -19.49
CA ALA A 179 -5.32 -15.00 -20.39
C ALA A 179 -3.96 -14.36 -20.07
N TYR A 180 -3.94 -13.10 -19.60
CA TYR A 180 -2.70 -12.45 -19.17
C TYR A 180 -1.97 -13.22 -18.07
N TYR A 181 -2.69 -13.82 -17.13
CA TYR A 181 -2.06 -14.58 -16.05
C TYR A 181 -1.70 -16.02 -16.43
N LEU A 182 -2.34 -16.57 -17.43
CA LEU A 182 -2.14 -17.97 -17.84
C LEU A 182 -1.15 -18.12 -19.01
N GLU A 183 -1.18 -17.19 -19.96
CA GLU A 183 -0.55 -17.39 -21.28
C GLU A 183 0.43 -16.27 -21.66
N TYR A 184 0.42 -15.13 -20.93
CA TYR A 184 1.25 -13.99 -21.33
C TYR A 184 2.74 -14.32 -21.23
N THR A 185 3.43 -14.13 -22.33
CA THR A 185 4.89 -14.12 -22.40
C THR A 185 5.35 -12.78 -22.99
N SER A 186 6.26 -12.09 -22.31
CA SER A 186 6.76 -10.78 -22.76
C SER A 186 7.47 -10.91 -24.12
N ARG A 187 7.18 -10.01 -25.04
CA ARG A 187 7.89 -9.87 -26.31
C ARG A 187 9.26 -9.21 -26.15
N LEU A 188 9.45 -8.53 -25.02
CA LEU A 188 10.74 -7.92 -24.71
C LEU A 188 11.72 -8.94 -24.12
N PRO A 189 13.02 -8.87 -24.48
CA PRO A 189 14.05 -9.64 -23.82
C PRO A 189 14.03 -9.45 -22.29
N TYR A 190 14.29 -10.50 -21.54
CA TYR A 190 14.25 -10.52 -20.07
C TYR A 190 15.05 -9.38 -19.44
N VAL A 191 16.23 -9.07 -19.97
CA VAL A 191 17.10 -7.98 -19.47
C VAL A 191 16.39 -6.62 -19.58
N LEU A 192 15.72 -6.34 -20.70
CA LEU A 192 15.01 -5.07 -20.92
C LEU A 192 13.77 -4.96 -20.02
N THR A 193 13.04 -6.05 -19.83
CA THR A 193 11.93 -6.12 -18.88
C THR A 193 12.41 -5.84 -17.45
N LYS A 194 13.55 -6.40 -17.05
CA LYS A 194 14.15 -6.14 -15.74
C LYS A 194 14.63 -4.69 -15.59
N LEU A 195 15.26 -4.12 -16.62
CA LEU A 195 15.61 -2.68 -16.65
C LEU A 195 14.35 -1.82 -16.48
N GLY A 196 13.27 -2.13 -17.20
CA GLY A 196 12.00 -1.44 -17.05
C GLY A 196 11.44 -1.50 -15.62
N SER A 197 11.58 -2.64 -14.96
CA SER A 197 11.11 -2.80 -13.57
C SER A 197 11.83 -1.91 -12.55
N LEU A 198 13.05 -1.45 -12.87
CA LEU A 198 13.83 -0.54 -12.02
C LEU A 198 13.36 0.92 -12.11
N ASN A 199 12.51 1.26 -13.09
CA ASN A 199 12.03 2.64 -13.29
C ASN A 199 11.32 3.19 -12.04
N ARG A 200 10.52 2.37 -11.35
CA ARG A 200 9.82 2.78 -10.12
C ARG A 200 10.79 3.22 -9.03
N ILE A 201 11.82 2.43 -8.73
CA ILE A 201 12.79 2.80 -7.69
C ILE A 201 13.63 4.00 -8.12
N ALA A 202 13.98 4.12 -9.41
CA ALA A 202 14.66 5.30 -9.94
C ALA A 202 13.82 6.57 -9.74
N PHE A 203 12.50 6.49 -10.00
CA PHE A 203 11.58 7.60 -9.78
C PHE A 203 11.45 7.97 -8.30
N VAL A 204 11.29 6.97 -7.41
CA VAL A 204 11.23 7.18 -5.96
C VAL A 204 12.50 7.84 -5.44
N LEU A 205 13.66 7.34 -5.87
CA LEU A 205 14.96 7.91 -5.50
C LEU A 205 15.10 9.36 -6.00
N LEU A 206 14.65 9.64 -7.23
CA LEU A 206 14.66 11.00 -7.80
C LEU A 206 13.84 11.98 -6.94
N LEU A 207 12.64 11.60 -6.50
CA LEU A 207 11.80 12.45 -5.64
C LEU A 207 12.34 12.58 -4.20
N CYS A 208 13.17 11.64 -3.75
CA CYS A 208 13.87 11.74 -2.48
C CYS A 208 15.11 12.67 -2.55
N VAL A 209 15.69 12.86 -3.74
CA VAL A 209 16.89 13.69 -3.95
C VAL A 209 16.52 15.11 -4.37
N GLU A 210 15.71 15.25 -5.41
CA GLU A 210 15.44 16.55 -6.06
C GLU A 210 14.19 17.22 -5.49
N HIS A 211 14.25 18.51 -5.29
CA HIS A 211 13.15 19.35 -4.79
C HIS A 211 12.81 20.52 -5.73
N ARG A 212 13.59 20.75 -6.79
CA ARG A 212 13.36 21.85 -7.75
C ARG A 212 12.28 21.48 -8.76
N LYS A 213 11.21 22.26 -8.80
CA LYS A 213 10.03 22.05 -9.66
C LYS A 213 10.40 21.77 -11.12
N ARG A 214 11.31 22.58 -11.71
CA ARG A 214 11.68 22.48 -13.13
C ARG A 214 12.25 21.11 -13.53
N LYS A 215 12.96 20.43 -12.60
CA LYS A 215 13.55 19.11 -12.86
C LYS A 215 12.60 17.96 -12.59
N LEU A 216 11.55 18.17 -11.79
CA LEU A 216 10.59 17.15 -11.41
C LEU A 216 9.39 17.04 -12.36
N VAL A 217 9.03 18.12 -13.09
CA VAL A 217 7.83 18.13 -13.94
C VAL A 217 7.83 17.01 -14.97
N ILE A 218 8.89 16.88 -15.76
CA ILE A 218 8.97 15.86 -16.81
C ILE A 218 8.91 14.43 -16.21
N PRO A 219 9.75 14.06 -15.24
CA PRO A 219 9.66 12.74 -14.61
C PRO A 219 8.28 12.43 -14.01
N CYS A 220 7.64 13.41 -13.36
CA CYS A 220 6.29 13.22 -12.79
C CYS A 220 5.24 12.96 -13.88
N VAL A 221 5.27 13.72 -14.96
CA VAL A 221 4.35 13.52 -16.10
C VAL A 221 4.57 12.13 -16.73
N LEU A 222 5.82 11.76 -16.99
CA LEU A 222 6.16 10.46 -17.57
C LEU A 222 5.74 9.30 -16.65
N TYR A 223 5.95 9.44 -15.33
CA TYR A 223 5.49 8.45 -14.36
C TYR A 223 3.95 8.36 -14.32
N GLY A 224 3.27 9.49 -14.42
CA GLY A 224 1.80 9.54 -14.54
C GLY A 224 1.29 8.80 -15.79
N ILE A 225 1.98 8.93 -16.93
CA ILE A 225 1.66 8.19 -18.16
C ILE A 225 1.78 6.67 -17.93
N THR A 226 2.88 6.20 -17.33
CA THR A 226 3.03 4.76 -17.03
C THR A 226 1.98 4.27 -16.04
N ALA A 227 1.62 5.07 -15.03
CA ALA A 227 0.55 4.74 -14.11
C ALA A 227 -0.81 4.58 -14.83
N ILE A 228 -1.13 5.48 -15.78
CA ILE A 228 -2.35 5.38 -16.59
C ILE A 228 -2.33 4.13 -17.49
N ILE A 229 -1.20 3.80 -18.13
CA ILE A 229 -1.09 2.60 -18.97
C ILE A 229 -1.29 1.33 -18.13
N SER A 230 -0.89 1.33 -16.85
CA SER A 230 -1.13 0.19 -15.96
C SER A 230 -2.63 -0.14 -15.79
N LEU A 231 -3.52 0.82 -15.98
CA LEU A 231 -4.97 0.58 -16.04
C LEU A 231 -5.35 -0.28 -17.25
N GLY A 232 -4.67 -0.10 -18.38
CA GLY A 232 -4.87 -0.92 -19.58
C GLY A 232 -4.58 -2.40 -19.35
N MET A 233 -3.67 -2.73 -18.44
CA MET A 233 -3.41 -4.10 -17.99
C MET A 233 -4.51 -4.65 -17.06
N GLY A 234 -5.48 -3.84 -16.68
CA GLY A 234 -6.53 -4.23 -15.73
C GLY A 234 -6.12 -4.22 -14.25
N GLN A 235 -4.91 -3.83 -13.93
CA GLN A 235 -4.38 -3.82 -12.56
C GLN A 235 -4.67 -2.48 -11.86
N ARG A 236 -5.95 -2.19 -11.60
CA ARG A 236 -6.40 -0.95 -10.94
C ARG A 236 -5.69 -0.67 -9.61
N ASN A 237 -5.38 -1.72 -8.85
CA ASN A 237 -4.72 -1.59 -7.55
C ASN A 237 -3.29 -1.05 -7.70
N VAL A 238 -2.55 -1.45 -8.73
CA VAL A 238 -1.20 -0.94 -9.00
C VAL A 238 -1.25 0.56 -9.24
N PHE A 239 -2.18 1.02 -10.07
CA PHE A 239 -2.41 2.45 -10.32
C PHE A 239 -2.71 3.21 -9.03
N VAL A 240 -3.68 2.75 -8.23
CA VAL A 240 -4.05 3.42 -6.97
C VAL A 240 -2.87 3.50 -6.01
N LEU A 241 -2.11 2.41 -5.85
CA LEU A 241 -0.94 2.38 -4.97
C LEU A 241 0.18 3.31 -5.45
N ASP A 242 0.40 3.39 -6.76
CA ASP A 242 1.40 4.29 -7.34
C ASP A 242 0.97 5.76 -7.17
N VAL A 243 -0.32 6.07 -7.28
CA VAL A 243 -0.87 7.41 -6.96
C VAL A 243 -0.71 7.74 -5.47
N LEU A 244 -1.05 6.82 -4.55
CA LEU A 244 -0.89 7.06 -3.12
C LEU A 244 0.59 7.24 -2.73
N MET A 245 1.49 6.43 -3.28
CA MET A 245 2.93 6.61 -3.09
C MET A 245 3.40 7.97 -3.65
N PHE A 246 2.93 8.36 -4.83
CA PHE A 246 3.24 9.66 -5.43
C PHE A 246 2.81 10.82 -4.54
N VAL A 247 1.63 10.76 -3.93
CA VAL A 247 1.16 11.80 -2.98
C VAL A 247 2.11 11.95 -1.79
N VAL A 248 2.58 10.83 -1.22
CA VAL A 248 3.56 10.84 -0.12
C VAL A 248 4.87 11.47 -0.55
N LEU A 249 5.38 11.08 -1.71
CA LEU A 249 6.66 11.54 -2.25
C LEU A 249 6.63 13.02 -2.66
N ILE A 250 5.57 13.46 -3.36
CA ILE A 250 5.46 14.86 -3.79
C ILE A 250 5.29 15.80 -2.60
N LYS A 251 4.61 15.34 -1.54
CA LYS A 251 4.53 16.08 -0.29
C LYS A 251 5.91 16.21 0.35
N HIS A 252 6.68 15.14 0.45
CA HIS A 252 8.05 15.18 0.96
C HIS A 252 8.95 16.12 0.15
N ALA A 253 8.91 16.02 -1.18
CA ALA A 253 9.67 16.92 -2.06
C ALA A 253 9.23 18.38 -1.92
N ASN A 254 7.93 18.64 -1.69
CA ASN A 254 7.42 19.98 -1.43
C ASN A 254 7.88 20.54 -0.09
N ASP A 255 7.88 19.73 0.97
CA ASP A 255 8.38 20.14 2.28
C ASP A 255 9.86 20.54 2.18
N LYS A 256 10.68 19.76 1.46
CA LYS A 256 12.06 20.12 1.12
C LYS A 256 12.15 21.40 0.29
N SER A 257 11.33 21.55 -0.76
CA SER A 257 11.33 22.76 -1.60
C SER A 257 11.04 24.01 -0.78
N LEU A 258 10.05 23.95 0.12
CA LEU A 258 9.72 25.05 1.02
C LEU A 258 10.88 25.41 1.97
N GLU A 259 11.62 24.41 2.47
CA GLU A 259 12.75 24.61 3.37
C GLU A 259 13.96 25.22 2.65
N TYR A 260 14.32 24.71 1.45
CA TYR A 260 15.53 25.13 0.73
C TYR A 260 15.33 26.33 -0.21
N THR A 261 14.15 26.51 -0.81
CA THR A 261 13.88 27.56 -1.80
C THR A 261 12.80 28.54 -1.39
N GLY A 262 12.04 28.26 -0.33
CA GLY A 262 10.85 29.02 0.06
C GLY A 262 9.67 28.89 -0.91
N GLU A 263 9.79 28.07 -1.98
CA GLU A 263 8.78 27.91 -3.02
C GLU A 263 8.05 26.57 -2.87
N SER A 264 6.72 26.61 -3.03
CA SER A 264 5.92 25.39 -3.08
C SER A 264 5.95 24.74 -4.48
N LEU A 265 6.09 23.43 -4.54
CA LEU A 265 6.02 22.67 -5.79
C LEU A 265 4.63 22.70 -6.43
N TYR A 266 3.60 22.80 -5.63
CA TYR A 266 2.22 22.83 -6.10
C TYR A 266 1.40 23.97 -5.47
N SER A 267 0.45 24.47 -6.23
CA SER A 267 -0.45 25.54 -5.76
C SER A 267 -1.62 24.96 -4.97
N ARG A 268 -2.23 25.76 -4.09
CA ARG A 268 -3.49 25.40 -3.40
C ARG A 268 -4.60 25.03 -4.39
N LYS A 269 -4.64 25.71 -5.56
CA LYS A 269 -5.59 25.39 -6.63
C LYS A 269 -5.40 23.97 -7.17
N LEU A 270 -4.13 23.54 -7.39
CA LEU A 270 -3.83 22.18 -7.86
C LEU A 270 -4.30 21.13 -6.84
N VAL A 271 -4.06 21.37 -5.56
CA VAL A 271 -4.54 20.49 -4.48
C VAL A 271 -6.07 20.39 -4.51
N ALA A 272 -6.78 21.51 -4.59
CA ALA A 272 -8.24 21.52 -4.66
C ALA A 272 -8.78 20.77 -5.89
N VAL A 273 -8.16 20.99 -7.07
CA VAL A 273 -8.52 20.27 -8.31
C VAL A 273 -8.26 18.76 -8.16
N THR A 274 -7.14 18.37 -7.55
CA THR A 274 -6.84 16.96 -7.31
C THR A 274 -7.87 16.31 -6.40
N PHE A 275 -8.25 16.97 -5.30
CA PHE A 275 -9.32 16.47 -4.42
C PHE A 275 -10.67 16.36 -5.14
N ALA A 276 -11.03 17.34 -5.95
CA ALA A 276 -12.26 17.31 -6.75
C ALA A 276 -12.24 16.21 -7.84
N ALA A 277 -11.06 15.85 -8.34
CA ALA A 277 -10.90 14.79 -9.33
C ALA A 277 -11.00 13.37 -8.73
N ILE A 278 -10.83 13.18 -7.41
CA ILE A 278 -10.87 11.85 -6.77
C ILE A 278 -12.23 11.13 -7.04
N PRO A 279 -13.40 11.73 -6.81
CA PRO A 279 -14.68 11.09 -7.10
C PRO A 279 -14.80 10.70 -8.58
N LEU A 280 -14.38 11.57 -9.50
CA LEU A 280 -14.40 11.30 -10.94
C LEU A 280 -13.47 10.13 -11.30
N MET A 281 -12.30 10.05 -10.68
CA MET A 281 -11.37 8.93 -10.85
C MET A 281 -11.97 7.62 -10.34
N ILE A 282 -12.66 7.63 -9.21
CA ILE A 282 -13.35 6.44 -8.66
C ILE A 282 -14.42 5.96 -9.64
N VAL A 283 -15.26 6.85 -10.16
CA VAL A 283 -16.27 6.53 -11.18
C VAL A 283 -15.60 5.96 -12.44
N PHE A 284 -14.53 6.59 -12.91
CA PHE A 284 -13.77 6.10 -14.06
C PHE A 284 -13.22 4.68 -13.83
N LEU A 285 -12.65 4.40 -12.65
CA LEU A 285 -12.14 3.08 -12.29
C LEU A 285 -13.27 2.03 -12.18
N GLY A 286 -14.46 2.42 -11.76
CA GLY A 286 -15.68 1.61 -11.80
C GLY A 286 -16.08 1.28 -13.24
N TYR A 287 -16.23 2.31 -14.07
CA TYR A 287 -16.55 2.18 -15.51
C TYR A 287 -15.53 1.32 -16.27
N TRP A 288 -14.23 1.57 -16.07
CA TRP A 288 -13.14 0.90 -16.76
C TRP A 288 -13.21 -0.63 -16.67
N LYS A 289 -13.73 -1.17 -15.57
CA LYS A 289 -13.93 -2.60 -15.40
C LYS A 289 -14.89 -3.18 -16.45
N TYR A 290 -16.01 -2.52 -16.69
CA TYR A 290 -17.00 -2.96 -17.66
C TYR A 290 -16.50 -2.78 -19.09
N ALA A 291 -15.89 -1.64 -19.38
CA ALA A 291 -15.29 -1.36 -20.69
C ALA A 291 -14.23 -2.42 -21.05
N ARG A 292 -13.37 -2.80 -20.11
CA ARG A 292 -12.37 -3.86 -20.30
C ARG A 292 -12.98 -5.24 -20.54
N ALA A 293 -14.11 -5.55 -19.92
CA ALA A 293 -14.79 -6.83 -20.09
C ALA A 293 -15.66 -6.88 -21.36
N GLY A 294 -15.68 -5.81 -22.17
CA GLY A 294 -16.57 -5.68 -23.33
C GLY A 294 -18.05 -5.65 -22.94
N GLN A 295 -18.35 -5.43 -21.65
CA GLN A 295 -19.71 -5.37 -21.14
C GLN A 295 -20.20 -3.94 -21.18
N LYS A 296 -21.40 -3.71 -21.70
CA LYS A 296 -22.11 -2.44 -21.53
C LYS A 296 -22.69 -2.41 -20.13
N PHE A 297 -22.43 -1.35 -19.39
CA PHE A 297 -23.16 -1.11 -18.16
C PHE A 297 -24.51 -0.50 -18.58
N GLU A 298 -25.61 -1.15 -18.20
CA GLU A 298 -26.96 -0.79 -18.66
C GLU A 298 -27.56 0.42 -17.93
N SER A 299 -26.80 1.10 -17.08
CA SER A 299 -27.30 2.24 -16.29
C SER A 299 -26.56 3.53 -16.61
N ASP A 300 -27.31 4.60 -16.83
CA ASP A 300 -26.83 5.97 -16.97
C ASP A 300 -26.49 6.62 -15.62
N ASP A 301 -26.75 5.92 -14.50
CA ASP A 301 -26.50 6.43 -13.15
C ASP A 301 -25.02 6.32 -12.78
N ILE A 302 -24.35 7.46 -12.78
CA ILE A 302 -22.93 7.60 -12.40
C ILE A 302 -22.67 7.10 -10.95
N PHE A 303 -23.66 7.24 -10.06
CA PHE A 303 -23.53 6.80 -8.67
C PHE A 303 -23.39 5.28 -8.54
N LEU A 304 -23.97 4.51 -9.47
CA LEU A 304 -23.81 3.06 -9.51
C LEU A 304 -22.36 2.62 -9.78
N TYR A 305 -21.60 3.35 -10.63
CA TYR A 305 -20.17 3.08 -10.84
C TYR A 305 -19.35 3.33 -9.57
N PHE A 306 -19.67 4.43 -8.87
CA PHE A 306 -19.02 4.73 -7.58
C PHE A 306 -19.30 3.62 -6.56
N LYS A 307 -20.52 3.19 -6.44
CA LYS A 307 -20.97 2.13 -5.55
C LYS A 307 -20.35 0.77 -5.91
N ASP A 308 -20.37 0.38 -7.20
CA ASP A 308 -19.76 -0.87 -7.67
C ASP A 308 -18.24 -0.89 -7.43
N PHE A 309 -17.57 0.26 -7.55
CA PHE A 309 -16.15 0.33 -7.22
C PHE A 309 -15.90 -0.07 -5.76
N PHE A 310 -16.58 0.53 -4.80
CA PHE A 310 -16.41 0.23 -3.38
C PHE A 310 -16.87 -1.17 -3.01
N TYR A 311 -17.99 -1.63 -3.58
CA TYR A 311 -18.46 -3.00 -3.39
C TYR A 311 -17.41 -4.04 -3.78
N ARG A 312 -16.74 -3.84 -4.92
CA ARG A 312 -15.73 -4.78 -5.41
C ARG A 312 -14.36 -4.62 -4.76
N GLN A 313 -13.98 -3.41 -4.36
CA GLN A 313 -12.74 -3.24 -3.61
C GLN A 313 -12.81 -3.90 -2.24
N GLY A 314 -13.98 -3.89 -1.61
CA GLY A 314 -14.22 -4.53 -0.32
C GLY A 314 -14.37 -6.06 -0.36
N GLU A 315 -14.00 -6.73 -1.44
CA GLU A 315 -14.13 -8.19 -1.59
C GLU A 315 -13.26 -8.99 -0.60
N GLN A 316 -12.20 -8.39 -0.08
CA GLN A 316 -11.28 -9.05 0.84
C GLN A 316 -11.93 -9.43 2.18
N ILE A 317 -13.03 -8.81 2.53
CA ILE A 317 -13.81 -9.23 3.70
C ILE A 317 -14.40 -10.64 3.53
N GLY A 318 -14.81 -11.01 2.31
CA GLY A 318 -15.23 -12.37 1.99
C GLY A 318 -14.08 -13.37 2.11
N PHE A 319 -12.87 -12.98 1.68
CA PHE A 319 -11.69 -13.81 1.89
C PHE A 319 -11.43 -14.06 3.38
N PHE A 320 -11.53 -13.03 4.22
CA PHE A 320 -11.35 -13.17 5.66
C PHE A 320 -12.46 -14.04 6.28
N ALA A 321 -13.71 -13.84 5.89
CA ALA A 321 -14.83 -14.65 6.35
C ALA A 321 -14.66 -16.13 5.96
N ASN A 322 -14.25 -16.42 4.71
CA ASN A 322 -13.94 -17.78 4.26
C ASN A 322 -12.81 -18.42 5.07
N THR A 323 -11.76 -17.66 5.45
CA THR A 323 -10.68 -18.20 6.28
C THR A 323 -11.21 -18.68 7.63
N ILE A 324 -12.19 -17.98 8.23
CA ILE A 324 -12.79 -18.36 9.51
C ILE A 324 -13.77 -19.51 9.32
N GLU A 325 -14.61 -19.47 8.28
CA GLU A 325 -15.65 -20.49 8.03
C GLU A 325 -15.05 -21.86 7.70
N PHE A 326 -14.02 -21.87 6.82
CA PHE A 326 -13.35 -23.07 6.36
C PHE A 326 -12.02 -23.35 7.09
N GLU A 327 -11.86 -22.85 8.32
CA GLU A 327 -10.63 -22.98 9.10
C GLU A 327 -10.15 -24.44 9.22
N SER A 328 -11.09 -25.39 9.40
CA SER A 328 -10.79 -26.82 9.52
C SER A 328 -10.40 -27.49 8.21
N GLU A 329 -10.71 -26.87 7.07
CA GLU A 329 -10.41 -27.41 5.72
C GLU A 329 -9.10 -26.85 5.17
N ILE A 330 -8.64 -25.70 5.67
CA ILE A 330 -7.37 -25.08 5.28
C ILE A 330 -6.24 -25.87 5.96
N TRP A 331 -5.30 -26.39 5.16
CA TRP A 331 -4.15 -27.13 5.69
C TRP A 331 -2.98 -26.20 6.00
N ALA A 332 -2.28 -26.53 7.10
CA ALA A 332 -1.06 -25.82 7.48
C ALA A 332 0.08 -26.13 6.51
N GLN A 333 0.89 -25.14 6.24
CA GLN A 333 2.10 -25.26 5.42
C GLN A 333 3.36 -25.42 6.30
N LYS A 334 4.51 -25.72 5.67
CA LYS A 334 5.80 -25.83 6.36
C LYS A 334 6.23 -24.54 7.05
N VAL A 335 5.86 -23.40 6.48
CA VAL A 335 6.12 -22.07 7.00
C VAL A 335 4.77 -21.38 7.23
N PRO A 336 4.57 -20.66 8.34
CA PRO A 336 3.35 -19.90 8.56
C PRO A 336 3.02 -18.98 7.37
N TYR A 337 1.75 -18.89 7.00
CA TYR A 337 1.30 -18.06 5.87
C TYR A 337 1.65 -16.58 6.05
N THR A 338 1.71 -16.11 7.28
CA THR A 338 2.16 -14.77 7.65
C THR A 338 3.52 -14.40 7.03
N PHE A 339 4.40 -15.38 6.82
CA PHE A 339 5.72 -15.19 6.21
C PHE A 339 5.79 -15.62 4.74
N SER A 340 4.65 -15.91 4.12
CA SER A 340 4.55 -16.47 2.76
C SER A 340 5.31 -15.66 1.71
N SER A 341 5.17 -14.33 1.70
CA SER A 341 5.81 -13.49 0.67
C SER A 341 7.33 -13.48 0.80
N VAL A 342 7.86 -13.43 2.02
CA VAL A 342 9.31 -13.50 2.27
C VAL A 342 9.83 -14.89 1.90
N TYR A 343 9.15 -15.95 2.35
CA TYR A 343 9.54 -17.34 2.06
C TYR A 343 9.52 -17.61 0.55
N ASN A 344 8.44 -17.25 -0.15
CA ASN A 344 8.30 -17.46 -1.58
C ASN A 344 9.31 -16.62 -2.38
N TYR A 345 9.62 -15.40 -1.91
CA TYR A 345 10.65 -14.58 -2.52
C TYR A 345 12.02 -15.29 -2.50
N PHE A 346 12.45 -15.80 -1.34
CA PHE A 346 13.73 -16.53 -1.25
C PHE A 346 13.69 -17.85 -2.02
N ARG A 347 12.60 -18.59 -1.97
CA ARG A 347 12.42 -19.81 -2.74
C ARG A 347 12.63 -19.56 -4.25
N ASN A 348 12.00 -18.53 -4.78
CA ASN A 348 12.12 -18.17 -6.19
C ASN A 348 13.53 -17.64 -6.53
N LEU A 349 14.15 -16.88 -5.62
CA LEU A 349 15.52 -16.38 -5.79
C LEU A 349 16.55 -17.51 -5.93
N PHE A 350 16.38 -18.58 -5.17
CA PHE A 350 17.26 -19.75 -5.23
C PHE A 350 16.85 -20.79 -6.27
N GLY A 351 15.88 -20.48 -7.13
CA GLY A 351 15.41 -21.40 -8.17
C GLY A 351 14.74 -22.68 -7.64
N LEU A 352 14.29 -22.65 -6.38
CA LEU A 352 13.52 -23.73 -5.80
C LEU A 352 12.08 -23.61 -6.30
N ILE A 353 11.58 -24.64 -6.90
CA ILE A 353 10.26 -24.86 -7.51
C ILE A 353 9.36 -23.62 -7.60
N ASP A 354 9.12 -23.12 -8.80
CA ASP A 354 8.11 -22.11 -9.09
C ASP A 354 6.80 -22.81 -9.47
N PHE A 355 5.80 -22.70 -8.60
CA PHE A 355 4.44 -23.11 -8.93
C PHE A 355 3.73 -21.94 -9.57
N GLY A 356 3.11 -22.11 -10.74
CA GLY A 356 2.27 -21.09 -11.35
C GLY A 356 1.21 -20.59 -10.35
N ILE A 357 0.91 -19.29 -10.36
CA ILE A 357 0.05 -18.64 -9.35
C ILE A 357 -1.33 -19.33 -9.23
N TYR A 358 -1.90 -19.76 -10.34
CA TYR A 358 -3.25 -20.33 -10.44
C TYR A 358 -3.23 -21.86 -10.67
N THR A 359 -2.28 -22.55 -10.02
CA THR A 359 -2.16 -24.02 -10.14
C THR A 359 -2.59 -24.70 -8.85
N ARG A 360 -3.01 -25.95 -9.00
CA ARG A 360 -3.31 -26.84 -7.88
C ARG A 360 -2.07 -27.06 -7.01
N GLU A 361 -0.91 -27.20 -7.63
CA GLU A 361 0.37 -27.38 -6.95
C GLU A 361 0.70 -26.18 -6.06
N ASN A 362 0.39 -24.96 -6.52
CA ASN A 362 0.56 -23.76 -5.70
C ASN A 362 -0.37 -23.76 -4.48
N ALA A 363 -1.61 -24.24 -4.63
CA ALA A 363 -2.52 -24.36 -3.50
C ALA A 363 -2.00 -25.35 -2.44
N PHE A 364 -1.39 -26.47 -2.85
CA PHE A 364 -0.91 -27.52 -1.94
C PHE A 364 0.50 -27.26 -1.40
N TYR A 365 1.39 -26.67 -2.19
CA TYR A 365 2.83 -26.62 -1.87
C TYR A 365 3.43 -25.21 -2.00
N GLY A 366 2.64 -24.25 -2.49
CA GLY A 366 3.08 -22.89 -2.80
C GLY A 366 3.21 -21.96 -1.59
N ASN A 367 2.83 -22.41 -0.39
CA ASN A 367 2.77 -21.56 0.81
C ASN A 367 1.99 -20.26 0.57
N SER A 368 0.79 -20.37 0.00
CA SER A 368 -0.08 -19.25 -0.33
C SER A 368 -1.49 -19.49 0.22
N LEU A 369 -1.86 -18.78 1.28
CA LEU A 369 -3.20 -18.88 1.86
C LEU A 369 -4.26 -18.53 0.82
N ALA A 370 -3.99 -17.55 -0.06
CA ALA A 370 -4.89 -17.16 -1.14
C ALA A 370 -5.17 -18.32 -2.11
N ALA A 371 -4.14 -19.05 -2.54
CA ALA A 371 -4.29 -20.18 -3.45
C ALA A 371 -4.98 -21.35 -2.74
N THR A 372 -4.58 -21.67 -1.50
CA THR A 372 -5.17 -22.75 -0.69
C THR A 372 -6.66 -22.53 -0.45
N GLN A 373 -7.04 -21.37 0.05
CA GLN A 373 -8.44 -21.06 0.34
C GLN A 373 -9.29 -21.02 -0.93
N PHE A 374 -8.78 -20.39 -2.00
CA PHE A 374 -9.52 -20.28 -3.25
C PHE A 374 -9.70 -21.64 -3.91
N TYR A 375 -8.73 -22.55 -3.76
CA TYR A 375 -8.87 -23.94 -4.21
C TYR A 375 -9.99 -24.67 -3.45
N ILE A 376 -10.12 -24.46 -2.14
CA ILE A 376 -11.19 -25.05 -1.32
C ILE A 376 -12.56 -24.51 -1.74
N THR A 377 -12.68 -23.18 -1.92
CA THR A 377 -13.98 -22.53 -2.17
C THR A 377 -14.41 -22.56 -3.64
N SER A 378 -13.47 -22.59 -4.58
CA SER A 378 -13.75 -22.47 -6.02
C SER A 378 -12.64 -23.09 -6.88
N PRO A 379 -12.42 -24.42 -6.81
CA PRO A 379 -11.28 -25.08 -7.47
C PRO A 379 -11.25 -24.86 -8.99
N GLY A 380 -12.38 -25.00 -9.68
CA GLY A 380 -12.46 -24.76 -11.12
C GLY A 380 -12.18 -23.32 -11.55
N SER A 381 -12.48 -22.34 -10.69
CA SER A 381 -12.19 -20.95 -10.98
C SER A 381 -10.69 -20.64 -10.80
N LEU A 382 -10.00 -21.33 -9.90
CA LEU A 382 -8.54 -21.18 -9.73
C LEU A 382 -7.83 -21.61 -11.02
N GLU A 383 -8.14 -22.77 -11.56
CA GLU A 383 -7.53 -23.28 -12.79
C GLU A 383 -7.82 -22.41 -14.02
N ASN A 384 -8.91 -21.64 -13.99
CA ASN A 384 -9.27 -20.65 -15.02
C ASN A 384 -8.59 -19.28 -14.83
N GLY A 385 -7.57 -19.17 -13.98
CA GLY A 385 -6.81 -17.93 -13.79
C GLY A 385 -7.49 -16.90 -12.91
N SER A 386 -8.47 -17.32 -12.09
CA SER A 386 -9.12 -16.45 -11.11
C SER A 386 -8.53 -16.62 -9.72
N GLY A 387 -8.59 -15.58 -8.89
CA GLY A 387 -8.12 -15.62 -7.50
C GLY A 387 -8.77 -14.53 -6.66
N SER A 388 -8.87 -14.78 -5.35
CA SER A 388 -9.53 -13.86 -4.41
C SER A 388 -8.60 -12.79 -3.82
N GLY A 389 -7.29 -12.90 -4.05
CA GLY A 389 -6.29 -12.10 -3.32
C GLY A 389 -6.03 -12.65 -1.92
N CYS A 390 -5.42 -11.85 -1.05
CA CYS A 390 -5.10 -12.23 0.33
C CYS A 390 -5.51 -11.11 1.30
N CYS A 391 -5.48 -11.38 2.59
CA CYS A 391 -5.69 -10.39 3.66
C CYS A 391 -4.76 -10.72 4.82
N TYR A 392 -4.03 -9.71 5.31
CA TYR A 392 -3.11 -9.89 6.42
C TYR A 392 -3.80 -10.40 7.71
N LEU A 393 -5.06 -10.00 7.95
CA LEU A 393 -5.83 -10.49 9.11
C LEU A 393 -6.10 -11.99 9.01
N SER A 394 -6.35 -12.49 7.79
CA SER A 394 -6.58 -13.91 7.53
C SER A 394 -5.36 -14.74 7.87
N GLU A 395 -4.18 -14.30 7.44
CA GLU A 395 -2.91 -15.01 7.72
C GLU A 395 -2.58 -14.99 9.21
N LEU A 396 -2.66 -13.81 9.85
CA LEU A 396 -2.41 -13.68 11.29
C LEU A 396 -3.38 -14.52 12.13
N TYR A 397 -4.65 -14.51 11.73
CA TYR A 397 -5.68 -15.30 12.41
C TYR A 397 -5.44 -16.80 12.23
N PHE A 398 -5.21 -17.25 11.00
CA PHE A 398 -5.04 -18.68 10.70
C PHE A 398 -3.79 -19.25 11.40
N ASP A 399 -2.66 -18.54 11.34
CA ASP A 399 -1.40 -19.05 11.88
C ASP A 399 -1.32 -18.97 13.41
N PHE A 400 -1.88 -17.90 14.03
CA PHE A 400 -1.63 -17.59 15.45
C PHE A 400 -2.92 -17.22 16.23
N GLY A 401 -4.09 -17.36 15.62
CA GLY A 401 -5.37 -17.05 16.24
C GLY A 401 -5.50 -15.58 16.66
N THR A 402 -6.23 -15.34 17.73
CA THR A 402 -6.47 -14.00 18.29
C THR A 402 -5.17 -13.28 18.69
N LEU A 403 -4.18 -14.01 19.23
CA LEU A 403 -2.89 -13.42 19.59
C LEU A 403 -2.13 -12.92 18.37
N GLY A 404 -2.20 -13.63 17.24
CA GLY A 404 -1.63 -13.20 15.97
C GLY A 404 -2.23 -11.89 15.52
N VAL A 405 -3.56 -11.76 15.54
CA VAL A 405 -4.25 -10.53 15.16
C VAL A 405 -3.85 -9.35 16.08
N ILE A 406 -3.77 -9.56 17.39
CA ILE A 406 -3.38 -8.53 18.35
C ILE A 406 -1.93 -8.08 18.09
N LEU A 407 -0.97 -8.99 18.17
CA LEU A 407 0.45 -8.67 18.10
C LEU A 407 0.86 -8.22 16.71
N GLY A 408 0.33 -8.85 15.67
CA GLY A 408 0.59 -8.46 14.28
C GLY A 408 0.04 -7.07 13.97
N SER A 409 -1.16 -6.74 14.44
CA SER A 409 -1.74 -5.40 14.24
C SER A 409 -0.98 -4.32 15.04
N ILE A 410 -0.53 -4.61 16.27
CA ILE A 410 0.35 -3.71 17.04
C ILE A 410 1.66 -3.48 16.27
N LEU A 411 2.27 -4.54 15.73
CA LEU A 411 3.50 -4.43 14.94
C LEU A 411 3.29 -3.55 13.71
N ILE A 412 2.21 -3.76 12.94
CA ILE A 412 1.87 -2.91 11.78
C ILE A 412 1.74 -1.46 12.22
N GLY A 413 0.98 -1.18 13.28
CA GLY A 413 0.80 0.19 13.79
C GLY A 413 2.12 0.83 14.21
N TYR A 414 3.00 0.09 14.87
CA TYR A 414 4.34 0.55 15.25
C TYR A 414 5.20 0.86 14.02
N VAL A 415 5.19 -0.02 13.02
CA VAL A 415 5.92 0.16 11.75
C VAL A 415 5.37 1.37 10.98
N LEU A 416 4.06 1.55 10.90
CA LEU A 416 3.45 2.73 10.27
C LEU A 416 3.93 4.04 10.93
N GLY A 417 4.10 4.05 12.25
CA GLY A 417 4.71 5.17 12.98
C GLY A 417 6.17 5.42 12.59
N ALA A 418 6.93 4.36 12.32
CA ALA A 418 8.33 4.43 11.92
C ALA A 418 8.52 4.82 10.45
N LEU A 419 7.56 4.50 9.59
CA LEU A 419 7.60 4.75 8.14
C LEU A 419 7.25 6.21 7.83
N ARG A 420 8.23 7.08 8.05
CA ARG A 420 8.16 8.52 7.75
C ARG A 420 9.35 8.92 6.90
N LEU A 421 9.07 9.67 5.85
CA LEU A 421 10.11 10.34 5.08
C LEU A 421 10.62 11.51 5.93
N LYS A 422 11.91 11.52 6.23
CA LYS A 422 12.56 12.53 7.06
C LYS A 422 13.67 13.22 6.26
N GLU A 423 13.82 14.51 6.47
CA GLU A 423 14.84 15.32 5.80
C GLU A 423 16.25 15.01 6.31
N ASP A 424 16.38 14.62 7.59
CA ASP A 424 17.63 14.22 8.25
C ASP A 424 18.14 12.83 7.84
N LYS A 425 17.31 12.03 7.16
CA LYS A 425 17.71 10.71 6.66
C LYS A 425 18.25 10.79 5.23
N SER A 426 19.17 9.88 4.93
CA SER A 426 19.67 9.77 3.56
C SER A 426 18.54 9.47 2.58
N CYS A 427 18.67 9.97 1.33
CA CYS A 427 17.71 9.72 0.27
C CYS A 427 17.52 8.21 -0.02
N TYR A 428 18.55 7.40 0.19
CA TYR A 428 18.48 5.94 0.04
C TYR A 428 17.55 5.30 1.07
N VAL A 429 17.65 5.72 2.34
CA VAL A 429 16.73 5.28 3.41
C VAL A 429 15.31 5.72 3.11
N ASN A 430 15.12 6.99 2.72
CA ASN A 430 13.80 7.50 2.36
C ASN A 430 13.21 6.75 1.15
N THR A 431 14.03 6.32 0.19
CA THR A 431 13.59 5.50 -0.94
C THR A 431 12.99 4.17 -0.46
N PHE A 432 13.69 3.44 0.41
CA PHE A 432 13.13 2.20 0.95
C PHE A 432 11.90 2.45 1.82
N VAL A 433 11.89 3.51 2.62
CA VAL A 433 10.71 3.91 3.41
C VAL A 433 9.50 4.16 2.50
N ALA A 434 9.67 4.87 1.39
CA ALA A 434 8.57 5.12 0.45
C ALA A 434 8.05 3.82 -0.21
N LEU A 435 8.95 2.91 -0.59
CA LEU A 435 8.57 1.60 -1.12
C LEU A 435 7.86 0.73 -0.06
N MET A 436 8.31 0.79 1.20
CA MET A 436 7.65 0.12 2.32
C MET A 436 6.25 0.70 2.58
N ILE A 437 6.09 2.04 2.54
CA ILE A 437 4.77 2.70 2.67
C ILE A 437 3.83 2.16 1.59
N ARG A 438 4.28 2.11 0.33
CA ARG A 438 3.48 1.59 -0.78
C ARG A 438 3.00 0.16 -0.55
N SER A 439 3.86 -0.70 -0.02
CA SER A 439 3.53 -2.10 0.22
C SER A 439 2.66 -2.30 1.46
N ILE A 440 2.96 -1.60 2.58
CA ILE A 440 2.23 -1.79 3.83
C ILE A 440 0.79 -1.27 3.76
N ILE A 441 0.53 -0.19 3.02
CA ILE A 441 -0.85 0.31 2.83
C ILE A 441 -1.71 -0.66 2.00
N TYR A 442 -1.10 -1.65 1.35
CA TYR A 442 -1.80 -2.63 0.55
C TYR A 442 -2.09 -3.95 1.28
N ILE A 443 -1.47 -4.23 2.43
CA ILE A 443 -1.65 -5.52 3.14
C ILE A 443 -3.10 -5.82 3.59
N PRO A 444 -4.05 -4.88 3.71
CA PRO A 444 -5.45 -5.24 3.83
C PRO A 444 -6.00 -6.05 2.65
N ARG A 445 -5.27 -6.05 1.50
CA ARG A 445 -5.55 -6.84 0.29
C ARG A 445 -4.36 -7.70 -0.17
N ALA A 446 -3.37 -7.90 0.66
CA ALA A 446 -2.15 -8.64 0.35
C ALA A 446 -1.69 -9.45 1.56
N SER A 447 -0.62 -10.23 1.39
CA SER A 447 0.02 -10.97 2.46
C SER A 447 0.65 -10.03 3.50
N PHE A 448 0.63 -10.46 4.76
CA PHE A 448 1.22 -9.71 5.88
C PHE A 448 2.68 -9.33 5.62
N SER A 449 3.50 -10.21 5.06
CA SER A 449 4.93 -9.97 4.86
C SER A 449 5.32 -9.25 3.56
N ASP A 450 4.36 -8.83 2.73
CA ASP A 450 4.63 -8.13 1.46
C ASP A 450 5.42 -6.82 1.62
N TRP A 451 5.21 -6.11 2.73
CA TRP A 451 5.91 -4.85 3.01
C TRP A 451 7.41 -5.03 3.30
N LEU A 452 7.85 -6.28 3.57
CA LEU A 452 9.25 -6.66 3.68
C LEU A 452 9.78 -7.18 2.34
N ALA A 453 9.10 -8.14 1.72
CA ALA A 453 9.59 -8.83 0.53
C ALA A 453 9.69 -7.90 -0.69
N THR A 454 8.67 -7.07 -0.93
CA THR A 454 8.59 -6.24 -2.14
C THR A 454 9.62 -5.11 -2.19
N PRO A 455 9.80 -4.28 -1.14
CA PRO A 455 10.81 -3.22 -1.14
C PRO A 455 12.24 -3.73 -1.19
N PHE A 456 12.53 -4.78 -0.42
CA PHE A 456 13.88 -5.31 -0.25
C PHE A 456 14.22 -6.44 -1.23
N ASN A 457 13.55 -6.50 -2.38
CA ASN A 457 13.96 -7.44 -3.42
C ASN A 457 15.39 -7.12 -3.90
N ILE A 458 16.11 -8.14 -4.34
CA ILE A 458 17.53 -8.05 -4.69
C ILE A 458 17.81 -6.98 -5.75
N TRP A 459 16.89 -6.76 -6.70
CA TRP A 459 17.07 -5.77 -7.76
C TRP A 459 16.99 -4.34 -7.21
N ASN A 460 16.07 -4.08 -6.28
CA ASN A 460 15.98 -2.78 -5.63
C ASN A 460 17.22 -2.49 -4.77
N VAL A 461 17.68 -3.49 -4.03
CA VAL A 461 18.90 -3.34 -3.22
C VAL A 461 20.12 -3.15 -4.12
N ALA A 462 20.29 -3.99 -5.15
CA ALA A 462 21.42 -3.90 -6.07
C ALA A 462 21.51 -2.56 -6.78
N ILE A 463 20.40 -2.00 -7.29
CA ILE A 463 20.43 -0.72 -7.99
C ILE A 463 20.81 0.44 -7.05
N VAL A 464 20.31 0.43 -5.81
CA VAL A 464 20.70 1.45 -4.81
C VAL A 464 22.18 1.35 -4.48
N LEU A 465 22.71 0.13 -4.28
CA LEU A 465 24.14 -0.07 -4.05
C LEU A 465 24.98 0.36 -5.26
N CYS A 466 24.54 0.08 -6.49
CA CYS A 466 25.21 0.56 -7.70
C CYS A 466 25.23 2.09 -7.78
N VAL A 467 24.12 2.76 -7.42
CA VAL A 467 24.07 4.23 -7.38
C VAL A 467 25.04 4.78 -6.34
N ILE A 468 25.06 4.21 -5.12
CA ILE A 468 26.01 4.60 -4.05
C ILE A 468 27.45 4.44 -4.54
N ALA A 469 27.79 3.30 -5.15
CA ALA A 469 29.13 3.04 -5.66
C ALA A 469 29.52 4.03 -6.77
N ALA A 470 28.61 4.32 -7.71
CA ALA A 470 28.84 5.26 -8.79
C ALA A 470 29.08 6.69 -8.28
N VAL A 471 28.28 7.15 -7.31
CA VAL A 471 28.46 8.46 -6.66
C VAL A 471 29.86 8.54 -6.01
N ASN A 472 30.23 7.53 -5.21
CA ASN A 472 31.50 7.51 -4.51
C ASN A 472 32.70 7.54 -5.50
N VAL A 473 32.63 6.77 -6.59
CA VAL A 473 33.71 6.75 -7.59
C VAL A 473 33.88 8.09 -8.28
N ILE A 474 32.77 8.74 -8.67
CA ILE A 474 32.81 10.03 -9.37
C ILE A 474 33.29 11.14 -8.42
N THR A 475 32.77 11.20 -7.21
CA THR A 475 33.14 12.23 -6.21
C THR A 475 34.60 12.11 -5.81
N ASN A 476 35.11 10.88 -5.60
CA ASN A 476 36.54 10.69 -5.27
C ASN A 476 37.46 11.07 -6.44
N LYS A 477 37.09 10.78 -7.70
CA LYS A 477 37.87 11.23 -8.87
C LYS A 477 37.93 12.76 -8.97
N ASN A 478 36.85 13.45 -8.64
CA ASN A 478 36.84 14.92 -8.66
C ASN A 478 37.73 15.49 -7.56
N LYS A 479 37.76 14.91 -6.35
CA LYS A 479 38.66 15.32 -5.24
C LYS A 479 40.16 15.11 -5.57
N ILE A 480 40.51 14.13 -6.41
CA ILE A 480 41.90 13.88 -6.82
C ILE A 480 42.35 14.85 -7.96
N ARG A 481 41.40 15.43 -8.70
CA ARG A 481 41.67 16.36 -9.80
C ARG A 481 41.63 17.84 -9.37
N ALA A 482 41.06 18.17 -8.25
CA ALA A 482 41.04 19.49 -7.64
C ALA A 482 42.24 19.67 -6.67
#